data_7c914bf22f9053fc096e87bb1a10d4ea
#
_entry.id   7c914bf22f9053fc096e87bb1a10d4ea
#
_cell.length_a   1.000
_cell.length_b   1.000
_cell.length_c   1.000
_cell.angle_alpha   90.00
_cell.angle_beta   90.00
_cell.angle_gamma   90.00
#
_symmetry.space_group_name_H-M   'P 1'
#
loop_
_entity.id
_entity.type
_entity.pdbx_description
1 polymer ?
#
loop_
_entity_poly.entity_id
_entity_poly.type
_entity_poly.pdbx_seq_one_letter_code
_entity_poly.pdbx_strand_id
1 'polypeptide(L)'
;MLVSISNFPATARPQAGLSFAPYVFEFSITEGQDRFLATFYGQYPEPETPFTGDCEVRTGAFKPTETLLGNRVWLDSNKNGLQDPGENGIGGICVNLYDEQGNLLQTTTTDTNGYYGFNLEKGQIYSLEFVKPANLAFTDRNTGNDNLDSDADPVTGKTTPITIDKDTLSWDAGLYPNDSFVSPTPDIKNGPKPQVGPVRSGRLLYAYIDGFFQNSCLIDAFASPEVLVKIPHCSFVSHEDSGGGSMLEIDRLKAIAEDNMRHMTSRPFNYTSNVFSDEVPTGGLPASQINVFFANLNQSGWSYDPLYQAYLRYVDTADKNNPGVLHADTDRLTGRQLHFENVIVVMADTDVVSPTNLDIHLDEGDGGYAYLFRDGQMIPIKWSTKAGEYEKLTGLRRPIQFLNNDGSPAVLRPGHTWVLIVTPFSLVQVQQPGVYLIRYAAPEGESR
;
A
#
# COMPACT_ATOMS: atom_id res chain seq x y z
N MET A 1 11.92 5.18 8.72
CA MET A 1 12.61 5.89 7.62
C MET A 1 11.57 6.58 6.77
N LEU A 2 11.84 7.80 6.31
CA LEU A 2 11.01 8.53 5.34
C LEU A 2 11.84 8.69 4.07
N VAL A 3 11.32 8.28 2.92
CA VAL A 3 12.06 8.35 1.65
C VAL A 3 11.24 9.12 0.61
N SER A 4 11.83 10.19 0.08
CA SER A 4 11.26 10.98 -1.01
C SER A 4 11.37 10.20 -2.32
N ILE A 5 10.25 9.80 -2.93
CA ILE A 5 10.22 8.99 -4.14
C ILE A 5 9.60 9.77 -5.30
N SER A 6 10.24 9.70 -6.46
CA SER A 6 9.78 10.36 -7.68
C SER A 6 8.63 9.59 -8.32
N ASN A 7 7.60 10.30 -8.75
CA ASN A 7 6.59 9.76 -9.67
C ASN A 7 6.78 10.30 -11.09
N PHE A 8 7.46 11.43 -11.23
CA PHE A 8 7.65 12.11 -12.49
C PHE A 8 9.12 12.49 -12.74
N PRO A 9 9.66 12.42 -13.96
CA PRO A 9 9.04 12.00 -15.22
C PRO A 9 8.68 10.50 -15.23
N ALA A 10 7.90 10.07 -16.24
CA ALA A 10 7.43 8.67 -16.38
C ALA A 10 8.57 7.63 -16.38
N THR A 11 9.80 8.03 -16.74
CA THR A 11 11.01 7.20 -16.67
C THR A 11 11.41 6.83 -15.23
N ALA A 12 10.82 7.48 -14.21
CA ALA A 12 10.98 7.10 -12.82
C ALA A 12 10.24 5.78 -12.47
N ARG A 13 9.23 5.45 -13.27
CA ARG A 13 8.32 4.31 -13.07
C ARG A 13 8.82 3.04 -13.76
N PRO A 14 8.53 1.85 -13.23
CA PRO A 14 7.96 1.61 -11.92
C PRO A 14 8.94 1.99 -10.81
N GLN A 15 8.40 2.47 -9.68
CA GLN A 15 9.20 2.75 -8.48
C GLN A 15 9.61 1.44 -7.81
N ALA A 16 10.56 1.52 -6.88
CA ALA A 16 11.02 0.39 -6.11
C ALA A 16 10.76 0.60 -4.62
N GLY A 17 10.09 -0.34 -3.97
CA GLY A 17 9.86 -0.39 -2.53
C GLY A 17 8.51 0.12 -2.04
N LEU A 18 7.62 0.64 -2.91
CA LEU A 18 6.32 1.18 -2.48
C LEU A 18 5.37 0.11 -1.92
N SER A 19 5.48 -1.14 -2.37
CA SER A 19 4.68 -2.25 -1.84
C SER A 19 5.03 -2.63 -0.40
N PHE A 20 6.12 -2.12 0.15
CA PHE A 20 6.55 -2.32 1.53
C PHE A 20 6.26 -1.12 2.43
N ALA A 21 5.70 -0.04 1.89
CA ALA A 21 5.50 1.19 2.62
C ALA A 21 4.14 1.19 3.35
N PRO A 22 4.10 1.13 4.70
CA PRO A 22 2.86 1.22 5.46
C PRO A 22 2.04 2.48 5.16
N TYR A 23 2.72 3.60 4.88
CA TYR A 23 2.10 4.84 4.43
C TYR A 23 2.86 5.40 3.23
N VAL A 24 2.12 5.82 2.21
CA VAL A 24 2.61 6.63 1.10
C VAL A 24 1.81 7.92 1.06
N PHE A 25 2.49 9.06 1.13
CA PHE A 25 1.89 10.38 0.96
C PHE A 25 2.15 10.87 -0.46
N GLU A 26 1.09 11.11 -1.23
CA GLU A 26 1.12 11.67 -2.58
C GLU A 26 0.61 13.10 -2.56
N PHE A 27 1.32 14.02 -3.19
CA PHE A 27 0.95 15.44 -3.20
C PHE A 27 1.53 16.15 -4.42
N SER A 28 0.87 17.24 -4.84
CA SER A 28 1.38 18.11 -5.90
C SER A 28 2.67 18.82 -5.51
N ILE A 29 3.57 18.97 -6.47
CA ILE A 29 4.81 19.73 -6.27
C ILE A 29 4.86 21.03 -7.09
N THR A 30 4.42 21.06 -8.29
CA THR A 30 4.14 22.18 -9.22
C THR A 30 4.03 21.65 -10.66
N GLU A 31 3.58 22.46 -11.59
CA GLU A 31 3.51 22.12 -13.02
C GLU A 31 2.72 20.83 -13.31
N GLY A 32 1.74 20.53 -12.47
CA GLY A 32 0.94 19.31 -12.59
C GLY A 32 1.69 18.02 -12.26
N GLN A 33 2.87 18.10 -11.65
CA GLN A 33 3.62 16.96 -11.18
C GLN A 33 3.26 16.65 -9.72
N ASP A 34 3.51 15.41 -9.31
CA ASP A 34 3.35 14.94 -7.95
C ASP A 34 4.63 14.29 -7.41
N ARG A 35 4.64 14.03 -6.13
CA ARG A 35 5.72 13.39 -5.40
C ARG A 35 5.17 12.44 -4.36
N PHE A 36 5.92 11.38 -4.07
CA PHE A 36 5.65 10.46 -2.98
C PHE A 36 6.62 10.65 -1.83
N LEU A 37 6.11 10.54 -0.61
CA LEU A 37 6.91 10.30 0.58
C LEU A 37 6.48 8.96 1.17
N ALA A 38 7.35 7.96 1.05
CA ALA A 38 7.10 6.62 1.55
C ALA A 38 7.70 6.43 2.94
N THR A 39 6.96 5.78 3.83
CA THR A 39 7.43 5.43 5.18
C THR A 39 7.91 3.99 5.19
N PHE A 40 9.02 3.71 5.88
CA PHE A 40 9.50 2.36 6.10
C PHE A 40 9.79 2.17 7.58
N TYR A 41 9.04 1.28 8.22
CA TYR A 41 9.26 0.85 9.60
C TYR A 41 8.83 -0.62 9.74
N GLY A 42 9.53 -1.37 10.59
CA GLY A 42 9.34 -2.81 10.70
C GLY A 42 10.15 -3.56 9.64
N GLN A 43 9.55 -3.86 8.51
CA GLN A 43 10.21 -4.57 7.41
C GLN A 43 10.83 -3.60 6.39
N TYR A 44 12.04 -3.92 5.92
CA TYR A 44 12.66 -3.20 4.81
C TYR A 44 12.30 -3.84 3.47
N PRO A 45 12.24 -3.04 2.39
CA PRO A 45 12.03 -3.57 1.05
C PRO A 45 13.10 -4.59 0.66
N GLU A 46 12.70 -5.68 0.01
CA GLU A 46 13.62 -6.69 -0.50
C GLU A 46 13.17 -7.17 -1.89
N PRO A 47 14.12 -7.47 -2.81
CA PRO A 47 13.78 -8.06 -4.09
C PRO A 47 13.16 -9.45 -3.90
N GLU A 48 12.14 -9.74 -4.68
CA GLU A 48 11.48 -11.03 -4.66
C GLU A 48 11.69 -11.79 -5.95
N THR A 49 11.82 -13.11 -5.82
CA THR A 49 11.76 -14.02 -6.97
C THR A 49 10.44 -14.76 -6.88
N PRO A 50 9.51 -14.54 -7.82
CA PRO A 50 8.23 -15.25 -7.82
C PRO A 50 8.43 -16.77 -7.91
N PHE A 51 7.65 -17.53 -7.17
CA PHE A 51 7.49 -18.96 -7.41
C PHE A 51 6.69 -19.14 -8.71
N THR A 52 7.08 -20.12 -9.51
CA THR A 52 6.33 -20.50 -10.72
C THR A 52 5.70 -21.85 -10.50
N GLY A 53 4.39 -21.94 -10.69
CA GLY A 53 3.63 -23.19 -10.68
C GLY A 53 3.24 -23.63 -12.10
N ASP A 54 2.85 -24.88 -12.24
CA ASP A 54 2.40 -25.46 -13.52
C ASP A 54 0.92 -25.19 -13.82
N CYS A 55 0.25 -24.39 -12.98
CA CYS A 55 -1.16 -24.07 -13.10
C CYS A 55 -1.39 -22.79 -13.91
N GLU A 56 -2.57 -22.66 -14.47
CA GLU A 56 -2.97 -21.45 -15.16
C GLU A 56 -3.04 -20.25 -14.18
N VAL A 57 -2.33 -19.17 -14.51
CA VAL A 57 -2.33 -17.96 -13.69
C VAL A 57 -3.69 -17.28 -13.77
N ARG A 58 -4.30 -16.99 -12.64
CA ARG A 58 -5.56 -16.25 -12.58
C ARG A 58 -5.34 -14.78 -12.96
N THR A 59 -6.02 -14.37 -14.02
CA THR A 59 -6.06 -12.96 -14.48
C THR A 59 -7.50 -12.42 -14.47
N GLY A 60 -8.42 -13.07 -13.77
CA GLY A 60 -9.85 -12.80 -13.90
C GLY A 60 -10.32 -11.63 -13.07
N ALA A 61 -11.15 -10.77 -13.67
CA ALA A 61 -11.95 -9.82 -12.93
C ALA A 61 -13.05 -10.54 -12.14
N PHE A 62 -13.37 -10.03 -10.96
CA PHE A 62 -14.51 -10.45 -10.16
C PHE A 62 -15.81 -10.36 -10.97
N LYS A 63 -16.63 -11.41 -10.92
CA LYS A 63 -17.96 -11.45 -11.53
C LYS A 63 -19.01 -11.20 -10.46
N PRO A 64 -19.73 -10.07 -10.49
CA PRO A 64 -20.65 -9.68 -9.40
C PRO A 64 -21.83 -10.61 -9.19
N THR A 65 -22.12 -11.50 -10.14
CA THR A 65 -23.23 -12.46 -10.07
C THR A 65 -22.88 -13.78 -9.41
N GLU A 66 -21.60 -14.02 -9.13
CA GLU A 66 -21.08 -15.25 -8.51
C GLU A 66 -20.52 -14.94 -7.12
N THR A 67 -20.52 -15.92 -6.25
CA THR A 67 -19.94 -15.80 -4.91
C THR A 67 -18.46 -16.14 -4.98
N LEU A 68 -17.62 -15.35 -4.35
CA LEU A 68 -16.18 -15.53 -4.37
C LEU A 68 -15.71 -16.36 -3.17
N LEU A 69 -14.91 -17.39 -3.43
CA LEU A 69 -14.16 -18.16 -2.44
C LEU A 69 -12.66 -17.92 -2.67
N GLY A 70 -11.93 -17.58 -1.64
CA GLY A 70 -10.49 -17.32 -1.61
C GLY A 70 -10.03 -17.10 -0.20
N ASN A 71 -8.76 -16.88 0.05
CA ASN A 71 -8.15 -15.61 -0.31
C ASN A 71 -6.66 -15.75 -0.68
N ARG A 72 -5.76 -16.10 0.27
CA ARG A 72 -4.33 -15.83 0.13
C ARG A 72 -3.44 -17.00 0.56
N VAL A 73 -2.32 -17.17 -0.12
CA VAL A 73 -1.21 -18.01 0.33
C VAL A 73 -0.02 -17.12 0.65
N TRP A 74 0.55 -17.25 1.86
CA TRP A 74 1.63 -16.36 2.32
C TRP A 74 2.81 -17.13 2.89
N LEU A 75 3.95 -16.43 2.98
CA LEU A 75 5.17 -16.93 3.61
C LEU A 75 5.14 -16.59 5.10
N ASP A 76 4.80 -17.58 5.91
CA ASP A 76 4.84 -17.49 7.37
C ASP A 76 6.30 -17.55 7.86
N SER A 77 6.91 -16.40 7.97
CA SER A 77 8.36 -16.27 8.24
C SER A 77 8.71 -16.61 9.69
N ASN A 78 7.80 -16.38 10.60
CA ASN A 78 8.00 -16.62 12.04
C ASN A 78 7.37 -17.94 12.52
N LYS A 79 6.62 -18.64 11.66
CA LYS A 79 5.98 -19.94 11.87
C LYS A 79 4.94 -19.92 13.00
N ASN A 80 4.21 -18.82 13.11
CA ASN A 80 3.19 -18.68 14.16
C ASN A 80 1.77 -19.06 13.67
N GLY A 81 1.60 -19.35 12.37
CA GLY A 81 0.33 -19.71 11.74
C GLY A 81 -0.60 -18.54 11.47
N LEU A 82 -0.12 -17.30 11.62
CA LEU A 82 -0.87 -16.07 11.39
C LEU A 82 -0.22 -15.24 10.28
N GLN A 83 -1.05 -14.57 9.50
CA GLN A 83 -0.60 -13.63 8.49
C GLN A 83 -0.24 -12.29 9.16
N ASP A 84 1.04 -12.11 9.45
CA ASP A 84 1.53 -10.91 10.11
C ASP A 84 1.79 -9.77 9.11
N PRO A 85 1.69 -8.51 9.56
CA PRO A 85 2.10 -7.37 8.74
C PRO A 85 3.55 -7.52 8.25
N GLY A 86 3.72 -7.43 6.93
CA GLY A 86 5.02 -7.59 6.28
C GLY A 86 5.34 -9.01 5.82
N GLU A 87 4.45 -9.97 6.03
CA GLU A 87 4.57 -11.29 5.44
C GLU A 87 4.03 -11.32 4.01
N ASN A 88 4.90 -11.75 3.11
CA ASN A 88 4.63 -11.69 1.68
C ASN A 88 3.78 -12.84 1.20
N GLY A 89 2.89 -12.58 0.25
CA GLY A 89 2.19 -13.64 -0.46
C GLY A 89 3.13 -14.48 -1.33
N ILE A 90 2.76 -15.71 -1.59
CA ILE A 90 3.52 -16.62 -2.46
C ILE A 90 2.76 -16.83 -3.76
N GLY A 91 3.31 -16.34 -4.87
CA GLY A 91 2.75 -16.56 -6.20
C GLY A 91 3.08 -17.95 -6.75
N GLY A 92 2.23 -18.44 -7.67
CA GLY A 92 2.46 -19.70 -8.37
C GLY A 92 2.08 -20.97 -7.59
N ILE A 93 1.41 -20.84 -6.44
CA ILE A 93 0.91 -21.99 -5.69
C ILE A 93 -0.39 -22.47 -6.35
N CYS A 94 -0.43 -23.77 -6.73
CA CYS A 94 -1.65 -24.37 -7.26
C CYS A 94 -2.68 -24.55 -6.16
N VAL A 95 -3.93 -24.16 -6.44
CA VAL A 95 -5.08 -24.39 -5.57
C VAL A 95 -6.14 -25.15 -6.34
N ASN A 96 -6.50 -26.31 -5.84
CA ASN A 96 -7.51 -27.19 -6.41
C ASN A 96 -8.84 -27.01 -5.67
N LEU A 97 -9.93 -26.96 -6.41
CA LEU A 97 -11.30 -26.89 -5.89
C LEU A 97 -12.00 -28.23 -6.13
N TYR A 98 -12.59 -28.77 -5.09
CA TYR A 98 -13.35 -30.04 -5.14
C TYR A 98 -14.81 -29.81 -4.73
N ASP A 99 -15.71 -30.64 -5.30
CA ASP A 99 -17.09 -30.74 -4.83
C ASP A 99 -17.20 -31.58 -3.54
N GLU A 100 -18.41 -31.67 -2.99
CA GLU A 100 -18.71 -32.44 -1.78
C GLU A 100 -18.38 -33.95 -1.94
N GLN A 101 -18.39 -34.46 -3.16
CA GLN A 101 -18.07 -35.87 -3.48
C GLN A 101 -16.56 -36.08 -3.67
N GLY A 102 -15.75 -35.03 -3.62
CA GLY A 102 -14.30 -35.08 -3.81
C GLY A 102 -13.86 -35.11 -5.28
N ASN A 103 -14.72 -34.72 -6.22
CA ASN A 103 -14.33 -34.58 -7.61
C ASN A 103 -13.64 -33.23 -7.81
N LEU A 104 -12.53 -33.22 -8.52
CA LEU A 104 -11.83 -31.98 -8.90
C LEU A 104 -12.68 -31.20 -9.91
N LEU A 105 -13.06 -29.97 -9.56
CA LEU A 105 -13.86 -29.07 -10.39
C LEU A 105 -13.02 -28.07 -11.16
N GLN A 106 -12.10 -27.42 -10.46
CA GLN A 106 -11.25 -26.34 -11.01
C GLN A 106 -9.87 -26.36 -10.35
N THR A 107 -8.91 -25.82 -11.06
CA THR A 107 -7.57 -25.52 -10.54
C THR A 107 -7.21 -24.09 -10.91
N THR A 108 -6.67 -23.35 -9.96
CA THR A 108 -6.11 -22.03 -10.20
C THR A 108 -4.70 -21.95 -9.62
N THR A 109 -4.05 -20.83 -9.84
CA THR A 109 -2.75 -20.55 -9.24
C THR A 109 -2.79 -19.20 -8.53
N THR A 110 -2.06 -19.05 -7.44
CA THR A 110 -1.92 -17.76 -6.78
C THR A 110 -1.19 -16.78 -7.69
N ASP A 111 -1.61 -15.53 -7.67
CA ASP A 111 -0.91 -14.44 -8.33
C ASP A 111 0.36 -14.03 -7.59
N THR A 112 1.09 -13.02 -8.07
CA THR A 112 2.35 -12.57 -7.48
C THR A 112 2.21 -12.05 -6.04
N ASN A 113 1.01 -11.68 -5.60
CA ASN A 113 0.72 -11.26 -4.23
C ASN A 113 0.19 -12.39 -3.35
N GLY A 114 0.14 -13.61 -3.89
CA GLY A 114 -0.35 -14.80 -3.20
C GLY A 114 -1.87 -14.96 -3.23
N TYR A 115 -2.62 -14.11 -3.93
CA TYR A 115 -4.08 -14.19 -3.98
C TYR A 115 -4.56 -15.21 -5.00
N TYR A 116 -5.63 -15.91 -4.63
CA TYR A 116 -6.35 -16.84 -5.49
C TYR A 116 -7.86 -16.71 -5.24
N GLY A 117 -8.67 -17.20 -6.15
CA GLY A 117 -10.12 -17.23 -5.92
C GLY A 117 -10.87 -17.99 -6.98
N PHE A 118 -12.04 -18.46 -6.57
CA PHE A 118 -13.01 -19.17 -7.39
C PHE A 118 -14.36 -18.47 -7.33
N ASN A 119 -15.02 -18.30 -8.47
CA ASN A 119 -16.40 -17.82 -8.54
C ASN A 119 -17.33 -19.03 -8.51
N LEU A 120 -18.19 -19.13 -7.50
CA LEU A 120 -18.94 -20.33 -7.15
C LEU A 120 -20.43 -20.05 -6.94
N GLU A 121 -21.24 -21.09 -7.12
CA GLU A 121 -22.66 -21.04 -6.84
C GLU A 121 -22.94 -21.11 -5.34
N LYS A 122 -23.93 -20.33 -4.87
CA LYS A 122 -24.41 -20.37 -3.47
C LYS A 122 -25.10 -21.69 -3.13
N GLY A 123 -25.03 -22.07 -1.86
CA GLY A 123 -25.70 -23.21 -1.29
C GLY A 123 -25.03 -24.55 -1.57
N GLN A 124 -23.86 -24.53 -2.21
CA GLN A 124 -23.08 -25.75 -2.46
C GLN A 124 -21.95 -25.88 -1.42
N ILE A 125 -21.43 -27.09 -1.30
CA ILE A 125 -20.33 -27.45 -0.41
C ILE A 125 -19.09 -27.74 -1.27
N TYR A 126 -17.97 -27.13 -0.91
CA TYR A 126 -16.71 -27.31 -1.60
C TYR A 126 -15.57 -27.60 -0.62
N SER A 127 -14.43 -28.03 -1.12
CA SER A 127 -13.17 -28.07 -0.37
C SER A 127 -12.01 -27.65 -1.26
N LEU A 128 -10.96 -27.14 -0.63
CA LEU A 128 -9.75 -26.71 -1.30
C LEU A 128 -8.58 -27.66 -0.99
N GLU A 129 -7.61 -27.69 -1.89
CA GLU A 129 -6.32 -28.31 -1.67
C GLU A 129 -5.22 -27.38 -2.19
N PHE A 130 -4.37 -26.93 -1.30
CA PHE A 130 -3.18 -26.16 -1.65
C PHE A 130 -2.05 -27.12 -1.96
N VAL A 131 -1.40 -26.94 -3.13
CA VAL A 131 -0.30 -27.79 -3.57
C VAL A 131 1.01 -27.06 -3.33
N LYS A 132 1.66 -27.35 -2.21
CA LYS A 132 2.91 -26.69 -1.84
C LYS A 132 4.11 -27.22 -2.62
N PRO A 133 5.10 -26.37 -2.95
CA PRO A 133 6.41 -26.80 -3.42
C PRO A 133 7.12 -27.71 -2.41
N ALA A 134 8.00 -28.58 -2.89
CA ALA A 134 8.71 -29.56 -2.06
C ALA A 134 9.60 -28.94 -0.96
N ASN A 135 10.08 -27.72 -1.20
CA ASN A 135 10.95 -26.96 -0.29
C ASN A 135 10.16 -26.12 0.75
N LEU A 136 8.84 -26.19 0.74
CA LEU A 136 7.98 -25.49 1.71
C LEU A 136 7.19 -26.52 2.54
N ALA A 137 6.80 -26.12 3.73
CA ALA A 137 5.90 -26.83 4.62
C ALA A 137 4.73 -25.93 4.99
N PHE A 138 3.55 -26.52 5.25
CA PHE A 138 2.42 -25.78 5.78
C PHE A 138 2.64 -25.45 7.26
N THR A 139 2.19 -24.27 7.67
CA THR A 139 2.14 -23.88 9.08
C THR A 139 0.96 -24.53 9.79
N ASP A 140 0.87 -24.38 11.11
CA ASP A 140 -0.26 -24.87 11.89
C ASP A 140 -1.53 -24.13 11.50
N ARG A 141 -2.65 -24.88 11.43
CA ARG A 141 -3.94 -24.31 11.04
C ARG A 141 -4.75 -23.82 12.24
N ASN A 142 -5.66 -22.89 12.01
CA ASN A 142 -6.66 -22.39 12.97
C ASN A 142 -6.00 -21.90 14.29
N THR A 143 -4.95 -21.12 14.16
CA THR A 143 -4.16 -20.65 15.32
C THR A 143 -4.68 -19.36 15.92
N GLY A 144 -5.65 -18.68 15.28
CA GLY A 144 -6.13 -17.39 15.77
C GLY A 144 -7.36 -16.84 15.11
N ASN A 145 -7.20 -15.72 14.42
CA ASN A 145 -8.29 -15.05 13.72
C ASN A 145 -8.47 -15.68 12.33
N ASP A 146 -9.66 -16.20 12.06
CA ASP A 146 -10.07 -16.86 10.82
C ASP A 146 -9.79 -16.06 9.52
N ASN A 147 -9.64 -14.74 9.61
CA ASN A 147 -9.25 -13.91 8.48
C ASN A 147 -7.73 -13.77 8.29
N LEU A 148 -6.93 -14.34 9.19
CA LEU A 148 -5.48 -14.17 9.22
C LEU A 148 -4.73 -15.48 9.45
N ASP A 149 -5.43 -16.56 9.84
CA ASP A 149 -4.76 -17.82 10.11
C ASP A 149 -4.82 -18.79 8.91
N SER A 150 -4.12 -19.91 9.02
CA SER A 150 -4.05 -20.92 7.97
C SER A 150 -5.18 -21.94 8.12
N ASP A 151 -5.88 -22.26 7.02
CA ASP A 151 -6.94 -23.28 6.98
C ASP A 151 -6.46 -24.61 6.39
N ALA A 152 -5.28 -24.61 5.81
CA ALA A 152 -4.71 -25.78 5.19
C ALA A 152 -4.27 -26.79 6.25
N ASP A 153 -4.70 -28.04 6.11
CA ASP A 153 -4.18 -29.14 6.92
C ASP A 153 -2.65 -29.26 6.72
N PRO A 154 -1.85 -29.26 7.78
CA PRO A 154 -0.39 -29.21 7.66
C PRO A 154 0.24 -30.41 6.92
N VAL A 155 -0.47 -31.52 6.84
CA VAL A 155 0.01 -32.75 6.19
C VAL A 155 -0.47 -32.83 4.74
N THR A 156 -1.77 -32.58 4.52
CA THR A 156 -2.43 -32.80 3.24
C THR A 156 -2.62 -31.56 2.39
N GLY A 157 -2.54 -30.37 2.97
CA GLY A 157 -2.86 -29.10 2.31
C GLY A 157 -4.35 -28.89 2.05
N LYS A 158 -5.23 -29.76 2.58
CA LYS A 158 -6.66 -29.69 2.35
C LYS A 158 -7.39 -28.91 3.42
N THR A 159 -8.47 -28.23 3.02
CA THR A 159 -9.40 -27.58 3.95
C THR A 159 -10.47 -28.58 4.44
N THR A 160 -11.20 -28.18 5.47
CA THR A 160 -12.50 -28.74 5.79
C THR A 160 -13.54 -28.39 4.74
N PRO A 161 -14.71 -29.08 4.66
CA PRO A 161 -15.79 -28.67 3.76
C PRO A 161 -16.30 -27.25 4.06
N ILE A 162 -16.53 -26.48 3.00
CA ILE A 162 -16.89 -25.06 3.02
C ILE A 162 -18.26 -24.89 2.40
N THR A 163 -19.23 -24.35 3.14
CA THR A 163 -20.54 -24.00 2.58
C THR A 163 -20.53 -22.56 2.09
N ILE A 164 -20.89 -22.33 0.83
CA ILE A 164 -20.83 -21.01 0.19
C ILE A 164 -22.20 -20.34 0.21
N ASP A 165 -22.41 -19.42 1.16
CA ASP A 165 -23.62 -18.60 1.27
C ASP A 165 -23.40 -17.13 0.85
N LYS A 166 -22.18 -16.66 0.93
CA LYS A 166 -21.72 -15.32 0.60
C LYS A 166 -20.25 -15.38 0.17
N ASP A 167 -19.68 -14.24 -0.24
CA ASP A 167 -18.24 -14.13 -0.42
C ASP A 167 -17.51 -14.59 0.84
N THR A 168 -16.57 -15.49 0.66
CA THR A 168 -15.86 -16.18 1.74
C THR A 168 -14.36 -16.06 1.45
N LEU A 169 -13.73 -15.05 2.05
CA LEU A 169 -12.38 -14.60 1.77
C LEU A 169 -11.47 -14.79 2.99
N SER A 170 -11.64 -15.90 3.70
CA SER A 170 -10.85 -16.25 4.86
C SER A 170 -10.34 -17.70 4.78
N TRP A 171 -10.13 -18.20 3.56
CA TRP A 171 -9.57 -19.55 3.36
C TRP A 171 -8.15 -19.44 2.84
N ASP A 172 -7.23 -19.48 3.77
CA ASP A 172 -5.85 -19.07 3.61
C ASP A 172 -4.87 -20.23 3.85
N ALA A 173 -3.65 -20.12 3.32
CA ALA A 173 -2.62 -21.11 3.59
C ALA A 173 -1.26 -20.46 3.88
N GLY A 174 -0.79 -20.64 5.10
CA GLY A 174 0.57 -20.25 5.50
C GLY A 174 1.58 -21.33 5.14
N LEU A 175 2.68 -20.93 4.54
CA LEU A 175 3.79 -21.79 4.19
C LEU A 175 5.09 -21.23 4.75
N TYR A 176 5.98 -22.11 5.23
CA TYR A 176 7.31 -21.70 5.67
C TYR A 176 8.40 -22.59 5.02
N PRO A 177 9.63 -22.06 4.90
CA PRO A 177 10.75 -22.84 4.40
C PRO A 177 11.04 -24.06 5.28
N ASN A 178 11.12 -25.24 4.65
CA ASN A 178 11.63 -26.44 5.33
C ASN A 178 13.15 -26.53 5.23
N ASP A 179 13.78 -27.55 5.84
CA ASP A 179 15.24 -27.72 5.87
C ASP A 179 15.89 -27.88 4.50
N SER A 180 15.12 -28.19 3.46
CA SER A 180 15.56 -28.27 2.05
C SER A 180 15.37 -26.93 1.30
N PHE A 181 14.87 -25.91 1.95
CA PHE A 181 14.68 -24.61 1.31
C PHE A 181 16.04 -23.93 1.06
N VAL A 182 16.37 -23.84 -0.20
CA VAL A 182 17.40 -22.90 -0.65
C VAL A 182 16.63 -21.66 -1.10
N SER A 183 16.72 -20.58 -0.35
CA SER A 183 16.13 -19.30 -0.77
C SER A 183 16.60 -19.01 -2.19
N PRO A 184 15.72 -18.79 -3.17
CA PRO A 184 16.16 -18.38 -4.49
C PRO A 184 16.96 -17.09 -4.30
N THR A 185 18.27 -17.20 -4.47
CA THR A 185 19.14 -16.02 -4.44
C THR A 185 18.70 -15.17 -5.63
N PRO A 186 18.26 -13.93 -5.41
CA PRO A 186 17.92 -13.06 -6.52
C PRO A 186 19.07 -13.07 -7.52
N ASP A 187 18.77 -13.30 -8.79
CA ASP A 187 19.79 -13.18 -9.83
C ASP A 187 20.21 -11.72 -9.92
N ILE A 188 21.19 -11.35 -9.10
CA ILE A 188 21.72 -9.97 -8.99
C ILE A 188 22.22 -9.45 -10.33
N LYS A 189 22.47 -10.34 -11.29
CA LYS A 189 22.90 -9.93 -12.63
C LYS A 189 21.73 -9.57 -13.55
N ASN A 190 20.59 -10.24 -13.42
CA ASN A 190 19.44 -10.11 -14.33
C ASN A 190 18.11 -9.80 -13.60
N GLY A 191 18.07 -9.94 -12.27
CA GLY A 191 16.89 -9.67 -11.44
C GLY A 191 16.78 -8.20 -11.00
N PRO A 192 15.71 -7.85 -10.25
CA PRO A 192 15.57 -6.53 -9.66
C PRO A 192 16.75 -6.21 -8.73
N LYS A 193 17.32 -5.03 -8.87
CA LYS A 193 18.38 -4.60 -7.97
C LYS A 193 17.80 -4.31 -6.58
N PRO A 194 18.51 -4.64 -5.48
CA PRO A 194 18.09 -4.34 -4.12
C PRO A 194 18.20 -2.85 -3.80
N GLN A 195 17.30 -2.05 -4.38
CA GLN A 195 17.29 -0.60 -4.33
C GLN A 195 15.88 -0.07 -4.09
N VAL A 196 15.78 1.06 -3.41
CA VAL A 196 14.53 1.84 -3.21
C VAL A 196 14.60 3.14 -4.00
N GLY A 197 13.47 3.62 -4.49
CA GLY A 197 13.41 4.90 -5.19
C GLY A 197 12.70 4.83 -6.53
N PRO A 198 12.96 5.78 -7.43
CA PRO A 198 14.06 6.78 -7.41
C PRO A 198 13.87 7.85 -6.33
N VAL A 199 14.93 8.14 -5.58
CA VAL A 199 14.92 9.19 -4.56
C VAL A 199 15.01 10.57 -5.22
N ARG A 200 14.23 11.50 -4.73
CA ARG A 200 14.15 12.89 -5.26
C ARG A 200 14.26 13.94 -4.17
N SER A 201 14.28 15.21 -4.62
CA SER A 201 14.47 16.38 -3.76
C SER A 201 13.39 16.52 -2.68
N GLY A 202 13.82 17.04 -1.54
CA GLY A 202 12.98 17.39 -0.40
C GLY A 202 11.91 18.44 -0.72
N ARG A 203 10.86 18.47 0.09
CA ARG A 203 9.73 19.38 0.00
C ARG A 203 9.35 19.89 1.39
N LEU A 204 8.76 21.09 1.47
CA LEU A 204 8.37 21.70 2.76
C LEU A 204 7.45 20.81 3.60
N LEU A 205 6.51 20.14 2.96
CA LEU A 205 5.61 19.18 3.59
C LEU A 205 6.32 18.11 4.44
N TYR A 206 7.56 17.76 4.11
CA TYR A 206 8.29 16.71 4.82
C TYR A 206 8.59 17.08 6.28
N ALA A 207 8.72 18.36 6.59
CA ALA A 207 8.91 18.81 7.97
C ALA A 207 7.71 18.45 8.85
N TYR A 208 6.49 18.57 8.31
CA TYR A 208 5.28 18.25 9.04
C TYR A 208 5.14 16.73 9.22
N ILE A 209 5.35 15.96 8.14
CA ILE A 209 5.24 14.50 8.17
C ILE A 209 6.33 13.87 9.06
N ASP A 210 7.56 14.38 9.03
CA ASP A 210 8.63 13.94 9.93
C ASP A 210 8.23 14.16 11.40
N GLY A 211 7.58 15.27 11.69
CA GLY A 211 7.06 15.57 13.03
C GLY A 211 6.03 14.54 13.53
N PHE A 212 5.31 13.85 12.66
CA PHE A 212 4.37 12.80 13.01
C PHE A 212 5.05 11.48 13.39
N PHE A 213 6.25 11.23 12.85
CA PHE A 213 7.01 10.01 13.06
C PHE A 213 8.29 10.33 13.84
N GLN A 214 8.14 10.51 15.14
CA GLN A 214 9.24 10.86 16.07
C GLN A 214 10.44 9.92 15.86
N ASN A 215 11.66 10.51 15.80
CA ASN A 215 12.90 9.81 15.46
C ASN A 215 12.92 9.20 14.05
N SER A 216 12.07 9.64 13.15
CA SER A 216 12.23 9.26 11.75
C SER A 216 13.55 9.82 11.19
N CYS A 217 13.97 9.28 10.10
CA CYS A 217 15.12 9.74 9.33
C CYS A 217 14.64 10.02 7.91
N LEU A 218 14.66 11.28 7.52
CA LEU A 218 14.31 11.71 6.17
C LEU A 218 15.48 11.52 5.23
N ILE A 219 15.21 10.84 4.10
CA ILE A 219 16.15 10.65 3.00
C ILE A 219 15.59 11.33 1.75
N ASP A 220 16.35 12.25 1.21
CA ASP A 220 16.03 12.95 -0.02
C ASP A 220 17.28 13.16 -0.90
N ALA A 221 17.10 13.70 -2.09
CA ALA A 221 18.19 14.04 -3.00
C ALA A 221 18.35 15.57 -3.07
N PHE A 222 18.64 16.18 -1.93
CA PHE A 222 18.75 17.63 -1.75
C PHE A 222 17.43 18.39 -1.99
N ALA A 223 17.47 19.70 -1.86
CA ALA A 223 16.35 20.60 -2.16
C ALA A 223 16.88 22.01 -2.42
N SER A 224 15.99 22.94 -2.79
CA SER A 224 16.35 24.35 -2.83
C SER A 224 16.73 24.89 -1.45
N PRO A 225 17.57 25.94 -1.35
CA PRO A 225 18.02 26.45 -0.07
C PRO A 225 16.88 26.82 0.89
N GLU A 226 15.78 27.35 0.38
CA GLU A 226 14.60 27.71 1.17
C GLU A 226 13.89 26.51 1.79
N VAL A 227 13.98 25.34 1.16
CA VAL A 227 13.45 24.08 1.68
C VAL A 227 14.43 23.45 2.66
N LEU A 228 15.73 23.41 2.30
CA LEU A 228 16.77 22.79 3.13
C LEU A 228 16.85 23.35 4.56
N VAL A 229 16.57 24.64 4.75
CA VAL A 229 16.60 25.25 6.09
C VAL A 229 15.40 24.91 6.95
N LYS A 230 14.35 24.33 6.37
CA LYS A 230 13.08 24.05 7.04
C LYS A 230 12.82 22.56 7.28
N ILE A 231 13.37 21.67 6.43
CA ILE A 231 13.17 20.24 6.56
C ILE A 231 14.28 19.60 7.42
N PRO A 232 13.97 18.54 8.18
CA PRO A 232 14.99 17.79 8.89
C PRO A 232 15.93 17.08 7.91
N HIS A 233 17.18 16.93 8.31
CA HIS A 233 18.20 16.26 7.51
C HIS A 233 18.74 15.07 8.26
N CYS A 234 18.55 13.89 7.71
CA CYS A 234 19.16 12.67 8.21
C CYS A 234 20.21 12.15 7.23
N SER A 235 19.83 11.97 5.97
CA SER A 235 20.75 11.53 4.93
C SER A 235 20.34 12.02 3.54
N PHE A 236 21.35 12.25 2.70
CA PHE A 236 21.14 12.61 1.31
C PHE A 236 21.64 11.53 0.36
N VAL A 237 20.94 11.38 -0.75
CA VAL A 237 21.39 10.60 -1.91
C VAL A 237 21.91 11.59 -2.95
N SER A 238 23.05 11.32 -3.58
CA SER A 238 23.55 12.18 -4.65
C SER A 238 22.55 12.23 -5.80
N HIS A 239 22.27 13.43 -6.26
CA HIS A 239 21.38 13.65 -7.39
C HIS A 239 22.17 13.41 -8.67
N GLU A 240 22.07 12.19 -9.22
CA GLU A 240 22.53 11.92 -10.58
C GLU A 240 21.38 12.15 -11.54
N ASP A 241 21.56 13.05 -12.49
CA ASP A 241 20.55 13.47 -13.45
C ASP A 241 20.36 12.44 -14.58
N SER A 242 20.01 11.24 -14.23
CA SER A 242 19.65 10.21 -15.19
C SER A 242 18.15 10.10 -15.45
N GLY A 243 17.43 11.23 -15.38
CA GLY A 243 16.04 11.32 -15.85
C GLY A 243 14.95 10.83 -14.90
N GLY A 244 15.24 10.43 -13.67
CA GLY A 244 14.19 9.94 -12.75
C GLY A 244 14.53 10.12 -11.27
N GLY A 245 15.76 10.42 -10.94
CA GLY A 245 16.31 10.44 -9.58
C GLY A 245 17.25 9.28 -9.31
N SER A 246 17.88 9.30 -8.15
CA SER A 246 18.90 8.33 -7.77
C SER A 246 18.29 7.16 -7.00
N MET A 247 18.72 5.95 -7.28
CA MET A 247 18.32 4.77 -6.52
C MET A 247 19.16 4.67 -5.24
N LEU A 248 18.52 4.25 -4.14
CA LEU A 248 19.15 4.00 -2.86
C LEU A 248 19.29 2.51 -2.62
N GLU A 249 20.51 2.03 -2.45
CA GLU A 249 20.77 0.63 -2.09
C GLU A 249 20.10 0.28 -0.75
N ILE A 250 19.44 -0.88 -0.66
CA ILE A 250 18.74 -1.31 0.56
C ILE A 250 19.71 -1.49 1.73
N ASP A 251 20.90 -2.01 1.49
CA ASP A 251 21.93 -2.13 2.54
C ASP A 251 22.35 -0.76 3.09
N ARG A 252 22.40 0.26 2.24
CA ARG A 252 22.63 1.64 2.67
C ARG A 252 21.43 2.18 3.46
N LEU A 253 20.20 1.90 3.03
CA LEU A 253 18.99 2.27 3.77
C LEU A 253 19.00 1.64 5.18
N LYS A 254 19.33 0.35 5.29
CA LYS A 254 19.49 -0.37 6.57
C LYS A 254 20.58 0.25 7.44
N ALA A 255 21.75 0.54 6.87
CA ALA A 255 22.86 1.17 7.60
C ALA A 255 22.50 2.58 8.13
N ILE A 256 21.80 3.40 7.35
CA ILE A 256 21.31 4.70 7.79
C ILE A 256 20.29 4.54 8.93
N ALA A 257 19.39 3.57 8.85
CA ALA A 257 18.42 3.30 9.90
C ALA A 257 19.08 2.84 11.21
N GLU A 258 20.07 1.96 11.13
CA GLU A 258 20.85 1.51 12.29
C GLU A 258 21.65 2.66 12.93
N ASP A 259 22.22 3.54 12.12
CA ASP A 259 22.90 4.73 12.62
C ASP A 259 21.94 5.69 13.31
N ASN A 260 20.77 5.95 12.70
CA ASN A 260 19.72 6.75 13.30
C ASN A 260 19.28 6.17 14.65
N MET A 261 19.05 4.86 14.74
CA MET A 261 18.65 4.19 15.99
C MET A 261 19.68 4.38 17.12
N ARG A 262 20.98 4.43 16.82
CA ARG A 262 22.03 4.70 17.83
C ARG A 262 21.95 6.11 18.43
N HIS A 263 21.36 7.05 17.69
CA HIS A 263 21.21 8.44 18.09
C HIS A 263 19.81 8.78 18.60
N MET A 264 18.90 7.80 18.62
CA MET A 264 17.53 8.00 19.08
C MET A 264 17.49 8.38 20.56
N THR A 265 16.59 9.31 20.87
CA THR A 265 16.32 9.66 22.26
C THR A 265 15.53 8.55 22.92
N SER A 266 15.78 8.31 24.23
CA SER A 266 15.05 7.31 25.02
C SER A 266 13.60 7.68 25.37
N ARG A 267 13.03 8.70 24.70
CA ARG A 267 11.65 9.12 24.94
C ARG A 267 10.69 8.08 24.39
N PRO A 268 9.67 7.67 25.14
CA PRO A 268 8.66 6.75 24.62
C PRO A 268 7.87 7.42 23.49
N PHE A 269 7.79 6.73 22.37
CA PHE A 269 6.99 7.18 21.21
C PHE A 269 5.58 6.63 21.31
N ASN A 270 4.65 7.38 20.74
CA ASN A 270 3.30 6.94 20.53
C ASN A 270 2.89 7.23 19.09
N TYR A 271 2.85 6.18 18.26
CA TYR A 271 2.34 6.25 16.89
C TYR A 271 0.85 5.88 16.79
N THR A 272 0.18 5.59 17.92
CA THR A 272 -1.22 5.22 17.95
C THR A 272 -2.12 6.46 17.86
N SER A 273 -2.49 6.84 16.67
CA SER A 273 -3.45 7.93 16.44
C SER A 273 -4.71 7.47 15.71
N ASN A 274 -4.68 6.29 15.09
CA ASN A 274 -5.76 5.75 14.30
C ASN A 274 -6.23 4.40 14.86
N VAL A 275 -7.47 4.03 14.55
CA VAL A 275 -8.11 2.77 14.94
C VAL A 275 -8.22 1.90 13.71
N PHE A 276 -8.01 0.61 13.86
CA PHE A 276 -8.06 -0.37 12.77
C PHE A 276 -9.07 -1.48 13.06
N SER A 277 -9.77 -1.95 12.03
CA SER A 277 -10.67 -3.10 12.09
C SER A 277 -10.83 -3.73 10.71
N ASP A 278 -10.93 -5.05 10.67
CA ASP A 278 -11.27 -5.84 9.48
C ASP A 278 -12.76 -5.77 9.15
N GLU A 279 -13.59 -5.31 10.08
CA GLU A 279 -15.03 -5.19 9.85
C GLU A 279 -15.31 -4.15 8.76
N VAL A 280 -16.14 -4.54 7.80
CA VAL A 280 -16.61 -3.65 6.73
C VAL A 280 -17.50 -2.55 7.32
N PRO A 281 -17.17 -1.26 7.10
CA PRO A 281 -17.94 -0.17 7.66
C PRO A 281 -19.37 -0.14 7.10
N THR A 282 -20.31 0.26 7.94
CA THR A 282 -21.72 0.45 7.54
C THR A 282 -21.98 1.91 7.17
N GLY A 283 -22.78 2.15 6.12
CA GLY A 283 -23.24 3.48 5.75
C GLY A 283 -22.29 4.27 4.81
N GLY A 284 -21.22 3.67 4.32
CA GLY A 284 -20.42 4.23 3.25
C GLY A 284 -21.14 4.23 1.90
N LEU A 285 -20.71 5.08 1.00
CA LEU A 285 -21.21 5.12 -0.38
C LEU A 285 -20.39 4.15 -1.25
N PRO A 286 -21.00 3.43 -2.20
CA PRO A 286 -20.23 2.54 -3.10
C PRO A 286 -19.09 3.30 -3.78
N ALA A 287 -17.90 2.68 -3.81
CA ALA A 287 -16.69 3.27 -4.40
C ALA A 287 -15.78 2.16 -4.97
N SER A 288 -16.15 1.60 -6.10
CA SER A 288 -15.37 0.57 -6.76
C SER A 288 -14.19 1.13 -7.57
N GLN A 289 -14.24 2.41 -7.93
CA GLN A 289 -13.20 3.05 -8.73
C GLN A 289 -12.96 4.51 -8.30
N ILE A 290 -11.68 4.89 -8.29
CA ILE A 290 -11.23 6.26 -8.04
C ILE A 290 -10.32 6.66 -9.18
N ASN A 291 -10.60 7.77 -9.83
CA ASN A 291 -9.74 8.38 -10.84
C ASN A 291 -9.13 9.65 -10.26
N VAL A 292 -7.84 9.85 -10.44
CA VAL A 292 -7.10 11.01 -9.95
C VAL A 292 -6.50 11.75 -11.14
N PHE A 293 -6.73 13.05 -11.21
CA PHE A 293 -6.27 13.91 -12.26
C PHE A 293 -5.48 15.10 -11.67
N PHE A 294 -4.17 15.07 -11.76
CA PHE A 294 -3.29 16.22 -11.51
C PHE A 294 -3.12 17.06 -12.76
N ALA A 295 -2.78 16.44 -13.88
CA ALA A 295 -2.57 17.04 -15.18
C ALA A 295 -2.81 16.02 -16.30
N ASN A 296 -2.80 16.50 -17.57
CA ASN A 296 -3.01 15.64 -18.75
C ASN A 296 -2.02 14.47 -18.84
N LEU A 297 -0.79 14.64 -18.36
CA LEU A 297 0.28 13.63 -18.37
C LEU A 297 0.59 13.12 -16.96
N ASN A 298 -0.30 13.34 -16.01
CA ASN A 298 -0.18 12.86 -14.65
C ASN A 298 -1.57 12.49 -14.12
N GLN A 299 -1.94 11.26 -14.40
CA GLN A 299 -3.20 10.67 -13.99
C GLN A 299 -2.94 9.31 -13.35
N SER A 300 -3.72 9.00 -12.34
CA SER A 300 -3.72 7.69 -11.70
C SER A 300 -5.14 7.22 -11.42
N GLY A 301 -5.27 5.98 -11.05
CA GLY A 301 -6.55 5.41 -10.72
C GLY A 301 -6.41 4.27 -9.73
N TRP A 302 -7.53 3.95 -9.11
CA TRP A 302 -7.65 2.90 -8.14
C TRP A 302 -8.89 2.09 -8.46
N SER A 303 -8.78 0.77 -8.42
CA SER A 303 -9.92 -0.15 -8.58
C SER A 303 -9.99 -1.06 -7.38
N TYR A 304 -11.10 -1.06 -6.68
CA TYR A 304 -11.31 -1.98 -5.57
C TYR A 304 -11.42 -3.41 -6.09
N ASP A 305 -10.60 -4.28 -5.56
CA ASP A 305 -10.68 -5.71 -5.81
C ASP A 305 -11.11 -6.41 -4.50
N PRO A 306 -12.28 -7.05 -4.48
CA PRO A 306 -12.78 -7.70 -3.27
C PRO A 306 -11.91 -8.90 -2.84
N LEU A 307 -11.17 -9.52 -3.75
CA LEU A 307 -10.25 -10.60 -3.41
C LEU A 307 -9.06 -10.09 -2.59
N TYR A 308 -8.50 -8.96 -3.00
CA TYR A 308 -7.43 -8.27 -2.25
C TYR A 308 -7.96 -7.53 -1.02
N GLN A 309 -9.27 -7.28 -0.98
CA GLN A 309 -9.90 -6.37 -0.01
C GLN A 309 -9.20 -5.00 0.04
N ALA A 310 -8.66 -4.58 -1.10
CA ALA A 310 -7.83 -3.41 -1.27
C ALA A 310 -8.09 -2.72 -2.61
N TYR A 311 -7.59 -1.51 -2.74
CA TYR A 311 -7.59 -0.76 -4.00
C TYR A 311 -6.29 -1.01 -4.76
N LEU A 312 -6.38 -1.59 -5.94
CA LEU A 312 -5.27 -1.78 -6.87
C LEU A 312 -4.96 -0.47 -7.59
N ARG A 313 -3.68 -0.10 -7.64
CA ARG A 313 -3.24 1.15 -8.25
C ARG A 313 -2.96 1.00 -9.74
N TYR A 314 -3.35 2.03 -10.48
CA TYR A 314 -3.08 2.22 -11.90
C TYR A 314 -2.46 3.60 -12.12
N VAL A 315 -1.63 3.73 -13.15
CA VAL A 315 -0.96 4.99 -13.49
C VAL A 315 -0.90 5.17 -14.99
N ASP A 316 -0.90 6.40 -15.47
CA ASP A 316 -0.79 6.70 -16.90
C ASP A 316 0.63 6.46 -17.44
N THR A 317 0.73 6.32 -18.75
CA THR A 317 2.03 6.19 -19.45
C THR A 317 2.75 7.52 -19.62
N ALA A 318 2.12 8.65 -19.26
CA ALA A 318 2.53 10.01 -19.61
C ALA A 318 2.79 10.19 -21.12
N ASP A 319 2.10 9.42 -21.96
CA ASP A 319 2.18 9.54 -23.42
C ASP A 319 1.33 10.72 -23.90
N LYS A 320 1.98 11.69 -24.53
CA LYS A 320 1.31 12.88 -25.10
C LYS A 320 0.27 12.54 -26.18
N ASN A 321 0.42 11.41 -26.85
CA ASN A 321 -0.50 10.98 -27.91
C ASN A 321 -1.71 10.23 -27.35
N ASN A 322 -1.57 9.64 -26.15
CA ASN A 322 -2.61 8.86 -25.48
C ASN A 322 -2.71 9.25 -23.99
N PRO A 323 -3.04 10.50 -23.66
CA PRO A 323 -3.10 10.94 -22.27
C PRO A 323 -4.22 10.19 -21.51
N GLY A 324 -3.94 9.80 -20.27
CA GLY A 324 -4.92 9.17 -19.38
C GLY A 324 -5.21 7.69 -19.65
N VAL A 325 -4.44 7.03 -20.53
CA VAL A 325 -4.47 5.56 -20.62
C VAL A 325 -3.72 4.99 -19.44
N LEU A 326 -4.46 4.32 -18.56
CA LEU A 326 -3.92 3.76 -17.32
C LEU A 326 -3.49 2.29 -17.52
N HIS A 327 -2.42 1.91 -16.85
CA HIS A 327 -1.94 0.53 -16.73
C HIS A 327 -1.62 0.23 -15.26
N ALA A 328 -1.53 -1.06 -14.91
CA ALA A 328 -1.19 -1.47 -13.56
C ALA A 328 0.13 -0.83 -13.11
N ASP A 329 0.11 -0.18 -11.95
CA ASP A 329 1.29 0.39 -11.32
C ASP A 329 1.96 -0.70 -10.47
N THR A 330 3.20 -1.04 -10.79
CA THR A 330 3.89 -2.18 -10.17
C THR A 330 5.13 -1.74 -9.41
N ASP A 331 5.48 -2.48 -8.37
CA ASP A 331 6.75 -2.30 -7.67
C ASP A 331 7.90 -2.97 -8.44
N ARG A 332 8.97 -2.24 -8.68
CA ARG A 332 10.16 -2.74 -9.40
C ARG A 332 10.86 -3.89 -8.69
N LEU A 333 10.80 -3.94 -7.34
CA LEU A 333 11.47 -4.97 -6.56
C LEU A 333 10.75 -6.32 -6.62
N THR A 334 9.43 -6.28 -6.67
CA THR A 334 8.60 -7.47 -6.51
C THR A 334 7.88 -7.86 -7.79
N GLY A 335 7.73 -6.93 -8.74
CA GLY A 335 6.86 -7.09 -9.91
C GLY A 335 5.37 -7.06 -9.58
N ARG A 336 5.00 -6.89 -8.30
CA ARG A 336 3.61 -6.88 -7.83
C ARG A 336 2.93 -5.59 -8.20
N GLN A 337 1.64 -5.66 -8.54
CA GLN A 337 0.80 -4.47 -8.62
C GLN A 337 0.63 -3.86 -7.23
N LEU A 338 0.80 -2.55 -7.14
CA LEU A 338 0.58 -1.81 -5.90
C LEU A 338 -0.89 -1.89 -5.49
N HIS A 339 -1.12 -2.23 -4.23
CA HIS A 339 -2.44 -2.25 -3.62
C HIS A 339 -2.37 -1.67 -2.21
N PHE A 340 -3.45 -1.03 -1.81
CA PHE A 340 -3.58 -0.40 -0.51
C PHE A 340 -4.98 -0.61 0.04
N GLU A 341 -5.07 -1.06 1.28
CA GLU A 341 -6.34 -1.33 1.97
C GLU A 341 -7.13 -0.05 2.22
N ASN A 342 -6.40 1.07 2.38
CA ASN A 342 -6.98 2.39 2.56
C ASN A 342 -6.42 3.38 1.54
N VAL A 343 -7.30 4.11 0.87
CA VAL A 343 -6.94 5.32 0.11
C VAL A 343 -7.65 6.49 0.76
N ILE A 344 -6.89 7.48 1.22
CA ILE A 344 -7.43 8.64 1.93
C ILE A 344 -7.11 9.90 1.15
N VAL A 345 -8.13 10.65 0.77
CA VAL A 345 -7.98 11.97 0.15
C VAL A 345 -8.09 13.03 1.23
N VAL A 346 -7.01 13.74 1.47
CA VAL A 346 -6.89 14.82 2.46
C VAL A 346 -6.94 16.16 1.75
N MET A 347 -7.83 17.05 2.19
CA MET A 347 -7.89 18.43 1.71
C MET A 347 -7.12 19.31 2.70
N ALA A 348 -5.99 19.90 2.25
CA ALA A 348 -5.13 20.73 3.06
C ALA A 348 -4.86 22.08 2.38
N ASP A 349 -4.87 23.15 3.15
CA ASP A 349 -4.50 24.47 2.66
C ASP A 349 -3.08 24.45 2.12
N THR A 350 -2.85 25.19 1.03
CA THR A 350 -1.59 25.14 0.30
C THR A 350 -1.22 26.53 -0.19
N ASP A 351 -0.04 27.00 0.19
CA ASP A 351 0.53 28.24 -0.26
C ASP A 351 1.62 28.03 -1.32
N VAL A 352 1.68 28.94 -2.29
CA VAL A 352 2.78 28.99 -3.26
C VAL A 352 3.93 29.81 -2.69
N VAL A 353 4.99 29.14 -2.24
CA VAL A 353 6.17 29.80 -1.67
C VAL A 353 7.11 30.31 -2.77
N SER A 354 7.27 29.53 -3.81
CA SER A 354 8.02 29.88 -5.01
C SER A 354 7.50 29.12 -6.23
N PRO A 355 7.89 29.44 -7.45
CA PRO A 355 7.44 28.72 -8.65
C PRO A 355 7.68 27.20 -8.62
N THR A 356 8.56 26.73 -7.75
CA THR A 356 8.94 25.32 -7.64
C THR A 356 8.60 24.69 -6.28
N ASN A 357 8.05 25.45 -5.34
CA ASN A 357 7.78 24.97 -3.98
C ASN A 357 6.39 25.37 -3.48
N LEU A 358 5.65 24.38 -3.06
CA LEU A 358 4.39 24.52 -2.35
C LEU A 358 4.62 24.25 -0.86
N ASP A 359 3.95 25.01 0.00
CA ASP A 359 3.81 24.74 1.42
C ASP A 359 2.41 24.22 1.69
N ILE A 360 2.31 22.94 1.94
CA ILE A 360 1.04 22.24 2.21
C ILE A 360 0.91 22.12 3.72
N HIS A 361 -0.09 22.78 4.28
CA HIS A 361 -0.22 22.95 5.73
C HIS A 361 -0.79 21.68 6.40
N LEU A 362 0.06 21.01 7.15
CA LEU A 362 -0.29 19.95 8.10
C LEU A 362 0.23 20.28 9.50
N ASP A 363 0.24 21.56 9.83
CA ASP A 363 0.77 22.09 11.09
C ASP A 363 0.00 21.60 12.31
N GLU A 364 0.57 21.83 13.49
CA GLU A 364 -0.11 21.53 14.74
C GLU A 364 -1.39 22.39 14.88
N GLY A 365 -2.51 21.72 15.03
CA GLY A 365 -3.82 22.34 15.15
C GLY A 365 -4.61 22.44 13.86
N ASP A 366 -4.01 22.10 12.74
CA ASP A 366 -4.68 22.05 11.45
C ASP A 366 -5.68 20.89 11.39
N GLY A 367 -6.61 21.00 10.47
CA GLY A 367 -7.62 19.99 10.21
C GLY A 367 -8.49 20.39 9.02
N GLY A 368 -9.13 19.42 8.44
CA GLY A 368 -9.94 19.65 7.26
C GLY A 368 -10.81 18.46 6.89
N TYR A 369 -11.44 18.58 5.74
CA TYR A 369 -12.20 17.47 5.16
C TYR A 369 -11.26 16.42 4.59
N ALA A 370 -11.71 15.18 4.67
CA ALA A 370 -11.06 14.05 4.00
C ALA A 370 -12.11 13.03 3.54
N TYR A 371 -11.69 12.14 2.66
CA TYR A 371 -12.50 11.04 2.17
C TYR A 371 -11.71 9.75 2.33
N LEU A 372 -12.26 8.80 3.09
CA LEU A 372 -11.71 7.47 3.26
C LEU A 372 -12.35 6.52 2.27
N PHE A 373 -11.53 5.86 1.47
CA PHE A 373 -11.91 4.77 0.60
C PHE A 373 -11.34 3.47 1.15
N ARG A 374 -12.22 2.55 1.57
CA ARG A 374 -11.89 1.21 2.04
C ARG A 374 -13.06 0.25 1.77
N ASP A 375 -12.77 -1.01 1.59
CA ASP A 375 -13.79 -2.05 1.40
C ASP A 375 -14.81 -1.73 0.29
N GLY A 376 -14.35 -1.11 -0.80
CA GLY A 376 -15.24 -0.70 -1.91
C GLY A 376 -16.23 0.39 -1.55
N GLN A 377 -16.01 1.14 -0.48
CA GLN A 377 -16.86 2.22 0.01
C GLN A 377 -16.07 3.53 0.15
N MET A 378 -16.76 4.66 -0.01
CA MET A 378 -16.27 5.99 0.33
C MET A 378 -17.00 6.49 1.56
N ILE A 379 -16.26 6.98 2.54
CA ILE A 379 -16.75 7.51 3.80
C ILE A 379 -16.22 8.94 3.94
N PRO A 380 -17.10 9.96 4.00
CA PRO A 380 -16.68 11.32 4.32
C PRO A 380 -16.20 11.40 5.76
N ILE A 381 -14.97 11.86 5.96
CA ILE A 381 -14.33 11.99 7.26
C ILE A 381 -13.66 13.36 7.40
N LYS A 382 -12.98 13.57 8.50
CA LYS A 382 -12.09 14.70 8.75
C LYS A 382 -10.69 14.22 9.08
N TRP A 383 -9.71 15.02 8.79
CA TRP A 383 -8.36 14.84 9.31
C TRP A 383 -8.04 15.92 10.34
N SER A 384 -7.11 15.66 11.27
CA SER A 384 -6.68 16.62 12.27
C SER A 384 -5.26 16.32 12.76
N THR A 385 -4.51 17.39 12.98
CA THR A 385 -3.22 17.37 13.69
C THR A 385 -3.30 18.13 15.01
N LYS A 386 -4.50 18.39 15.50
CA LYS A 386 -4.74 19.13 16.73
C LYS A 386 -4.19 18.41 17.95
N ALA A 387 -3.42 19.15 18.75
CA ALA A 387 -2.84 18.65 19.97
C ALA A 387 -3.91 18.17 20.96
N GLY A 388 -3.91 16.87 21.26
CA GLY A 388 -4.67 16.27 22.32
C GLY A 388 -3.93 16.28 23.66
N GLU A 389 -4.36 15.43 24.60
CA GLU A 389 -3.74 15.33 25.92
C GLU A 389 -2.29 14.82 25.84
N TYR A 390 -2.02 13.83 24.97
CA TYR A 390 -0.68 13.30 24.77
C TYR A 390 0.31 14.38 24.30
N GLU A 391 -0.04 15.13 23.27
CA GLU A 391 0.81 16.17 22.71
C GLU A 391 1.07 17.30 23.74
N LYS A 392 0.05 17.67 24.49
CA LYS A 392 0.17 18.69 25.57
C LYS A 392 1.05 18.25 26.71
N LEU A 393 1.01 16.97 27.09
CA LEU A 393 1.79 16.42 28.20
C LEU A 393 3.23 16.13 27.79
N THR A 394 3.46 15.66 26.57
CA THR A 394 4.78 15.17 26.14
C THR A 394 5.57 16.16 25.30
N GLY A 395 4.89 17.09 24.66
CA GLY A 395 5.45 17.92 23.59
C GLY A 395 5.82 17.18 22.31
N LEU A 396 5.36 15.91 22.18
CA LEU A 396 5.58 15.07 21.01
C LEU A 396 4.31 15.05 20.15
N ARG A 397 4.43 14.80 18.87
CA ARG A 397 3.30 14.68 17.94
C ARG A 397 3.05 13.22 17.61
N ARG A 398 1.78 12.88 17.43
CA ARG A 398 1.34 11.60 16.87
C ARG A 398 1.06 11.76 15.36
N PRO A 399 1.02 10.66 14.61
CA PRO A 399 0.57 10.70 13.22
C PRO A 399 -0.79 11.40 13.06
N ILE A 400 -1.03 11.95 11.87
CA ILE A 400 -2.30 12.56 11.47
C ILE A 400 -3.48 11.68 11.89
N GLN A 401 -4.50 12.28 12.49
CA GLN A 401 -5.69 11.60 12.97
C GLN A 401 -6.79 11.68 11.92
N PHE A 402 -7.50 10.58 11.74
CA PHE A 402 -8.70 10.52 10.90
C PHE A 402 -9.94 10.33 11.80
N LEU A 403 -10.92 11.18 11.61
CA LEU A 403 -12.09 11.30 12.48
C LEU A 403 -13.39 11.25 11.67
N ASN A 404 -14.39 10.58 12.19
CA ASN A 404 -15.75 10.70 11.69
C ASN A 404 -16.29 12.14 11.88
N ASN A 405 -17.38 12.47 11.21
CA ASN A 405 -17.98 13.79 11.32
C ASN A 405 -18.45 14.16 12.74
N ASP A 406 -18.74 13.18 13.59
CA ASP A 406 -19.07 13.34 15.00
C ASP A 406 -17.87 13.48 15.94
N GLY A 407 -16.65 13.39 15.39
CA GLY A 407 -15.39 13.51 16.13
C GLY A 407 -14.86 12.19 16.70
N SER A 408 -15.58 11.08 16.54
CA SER A 408 -15.04 9.76 16.88
C SER A 408 -13.95 9.33 15.88
N PRO A 409 -13.01 8.46 16.26
CA PRO A 409 -12.00 7.95 15.33
C PRO A 409 -12.64 7.28 14.10
N ALA A 410 -12.19 7.66 12.91
CA ALA A 410 -12.50 6.91 11.71
C ALA A 410 -11.69 5.60 11.71
N VAL A 411 -12.37 4.49 11.41
CA VAL A 411 -11.76 3.17 11.47
C VAL A 411 -11.13 2.85 10.12
N LEU A 412 -9.83 2.60 10.11
CA LEU A 412 -9.07 2.15 8.94
C LEU A 412 -9.06 0.62 8.87
N ARG A 413 -8.85 0.07 7.67
CA ARG A 413 -8.56 -1.35 7.52
C ARG A 413 -7.09 -1.60 7.88
N PRO A 414 -6.73 -2.68 8.60
CA PRO A 414 -5.35 -3.10 8.77
C PRO A 414 -4.66 -3.28 7.41
N GLY A 415 -3.39 -2.88 7.31
CA GLY A 415 -2.61 -2.95 6.07
C GLY A 415 -2.01 -1.60 5.69
N HIS A 416 -1.83 -1.38 4.38
CA HIS A 416 -1.17 -0.20 3.83
C HIS A 416 -2.16 0.94 3.58
N THR A 417 -1.68 2.16 3.73
CA THR A 417 -2.50 3.36 3.54
C THR A 417 -1.84 4.32 2.55
N TRP A 418 -2.59 4.68 1.50
CA TRP A 418 -2.21 5.75 0.58
C TRP A 418 -2.94 7.03 0.94
N VAL A 419 -2.18 8.09 1.20
CA VAL A 419 -2.72 9.42 1.56
C VAL A 419 -2.47 10.38 0.40
N LEU A 420 -3.51 10.69 -0.34
CA LEU A 420 -3.50 11.68 -1.42
C LEU A 420 -3.85 13.06 -0.85
N ILE A 421 -2.92 14.00 -0.91
CA ILE A 421 -3.13 15.36 -0.39
C ILE A 421 -3.43 16.31 -1.55
N VAL A 422 -4.57 16.97 -1.47
CA VAL A 422 -5.04 17.93 -2.47
C VAL A 422 -5.45 19.25 -1.81
N THR A 423 -5.60 20.32 -2.59
CA THR A 423 -6.09 21.60 -2.08
C THR A 423 -7.57 21.54 -1.71
N PRO A 424 -8.07 22.42 -0.84
CA PRO A 424 -9.50 22.51 -0.51
C PRO A 424 -10.39 22.86 -1.72
N PHE A 425 -9.81 23.40 -2.78
CA PHE A 425 -10.51 23.75 -4.03
C PHE A 425 -10.60 22.58 -5.01
N SER A 426 -9.91 21.48 -4.71
CA SER A 426 -9.95 20.27 -5.54
C SER A 426 -11.32 19.62 -5.49
N LEU A 427 -11.72 19.00 -6.60
CA LEU A 427 -13.01 18.36 -6.71
C LEU A 427 -12.94 16.88 -6.35
N VAL A 428 -13.86 16.43 -5.51
CA VAL A 428 -14.19 15.02 -5.32
C VAL A 428 -15.61 14.82 -5.84
N GLN A 429 -15.72 14.22 -7.01
CA GLN A 429 -16.98 14.15 -7.76
C GLN A 429 -17.35 12.71 -8.10
N VAL A 430 -18.61 12.35 -7.90
CA VAL A 430 -19.18 11.11 -8.41
C VAL A 430 -19.42 11.28 -9.91
N GLN A 431 -18.75 10.48 -10.74
CA GLN A 431 -18.96 10.45 -12.18
C GLN A 431 -20.12 9.53 -12.56
N GLN A 432 -20.21 8.40 -11.88
CA GLN A 432 -21.31 7.43 -11.93
C GLN A 432 -21.35 6.64 -10.62
N PRO A 433 -22.41 5.89 -10.32
CA PRO A 433 -22.47 5.11 -9.09
C PRO A 433 -21.21 4.25 -8.90
N GLY A 434 -20.51 4.44 -7.78
CA GLY A 434 -19.28 3.72 -7.44
C GLY A 434 -18.00 4.24 -8.10
N VAL A 435 -18.05 5.27 -8.97
CA VAL A 435 -16.88 5.83 -9.65
C VAL A 435 -16.68 7.28 -9.26
N TYR A 436 -15.54 7.57 -8.68
CA TYR A 436 -15.14 8.91 -8.22
C TYR A 436 -14.05 9.50 -9.11
N LEU A 437 -14.13 10.82 -9.32
CA LEU A 437 -13.05 11.62 -9.88
C LEU A 437 -12.55 12.58 -8.81
N ILE A 438 -11.25 12.52 -8.56
CA ILE A 438 -10.52 13.51 -7.77
C ILE A 438 -9.73 14.36 -8.75
N ARG A 439 -10.11 15.62 -8.86
CA ARG A 439 -9.44 16.56 -9.75
C ARG A 439 -8.72 17.61 -8.92
N TYR A 440 -7.39 17.56 -8.96
CA TYR A 440 -6.55 18.55 -8.32
C TYR A 440 -6.83 19.95 -8.88
N ALA A 441 -7.02 20.90 -8.00
CA ALA A 441 -7.09 22.32 -8.31
C ALA A 441 -5.87 23.01 -7.72
N ALA A 442 -5.05 23.58 -8.58
CA ALA A 442 -3.86 24.31 -8.16
C ALA A 442 -4.22 25.52 -7.29
N PRO A 443 -3.45 25.82 -6.24
CA PRO A 443 -3.61 27.07 -5.50
C PRO A 443 -3.30 28.29 -6.37
N GLU A 444 -3.79 29.46 -5.98
CA GLU A 444 -3.54 30.69 -6.71
C GLU A 444 -2.04 30.98 -6.77
N GLY A 445 -1.52 31.21 -7.97
CA GLY A 445 -0.10 31.50 -8.21
C GLY A 445 0.76 30.26 -8.54
N GLU A 446 0.22 29.05 -8.51
CA GLU A 446 0.94 27.87 -8.99
C GLU A 446 1.09 27.94 -10.52
N SER A 447 2.32 27.75 -11.03
CA SER A 447 2.58 27.57 -12.47
C SER A 447 2.05 26.21 -12.93
N ARG A 448 1.32 26.20 -14.06
CA ARG A 448 0.77 25.01 -14.69
C ARG A 448 1.50 24.65 -15.98
#